data_fad9b2d884e69c0f425da11ffd88d4ca
#
_entry.id   fad9b2d884e69c0f425da11ffd88d4ca
#
_cell.length_a   1.000
_cell.length_b   1.000
_cell.length_c   1.000
_cell.angle_alpha   90.00
_cell.angle_beta   90.00
_cell.angle_gamma   90.00
#
_symmetry.space_group_name_H-M   'P 1'
#
loop_
_entity.id
_entity.type
_entity.pdbx_description
1 polymer ?
#
loop_
_entity_poly.entity_id
_entity_poly.type
_entity_poly.pdbx_seq_one_letter_code
_entity_poly.pdbx_strand_id
1 'polypeptide(L)'
;MLGEHVRNMRKKRGITLKELAEKTGLSIGYISQIERNLTDPSLSTLRKLSAALDIPTYLFMGGESSTGLTTRQADMMILSQPNSNIRYHLLTPMPNGNFVPQSLVIRFELEPHCKDGDLPVIHPSEEILLLEQGQLDVLVESKTTRLNAGDTTVVQSNLPHIVSNPGDVTAVGLAVFTPAIWFPNNRRSFNRGGET
;
A
#
# COMPACT_ATOMS: atom_id res chain seq x y z
N MET A 1 16.76 -4.80 6.79
CA MET A 1 15.77 -3.81 7.33
C MET A 1 15.30 -2.90 6.19
N LEU A 2 14.09 -2.33 6.29
CA LEU A 2 13.44 -1.53 5.23
C LEU A 2 14.33 -0.40 4.70
N GLY A 3 14.91 0.40 5.61
CA GLY A 3 15.73 1.55 5.21
C GLY A 3 16.99 1.18 4.45
N GLU A 4 17.63 0.08 4.80
CA GLU A 4 18.77 -0.46 4.02
C GLU A 4 18.35 -0.87 2.62
N HIS A 5 17.13 -1.42 2.45
CA HIS A 5 16.58 -1.77 1.15
C HIS A 5 16.37 -0.51 0.28
N VAL A 6 15.74 0.53 0.85
CA VAL A 6 15.56 1.83 0.18
C VAL A 6 16.91 2.39 -0.25
N ARG A 7 17.88 2.43 0.67
CA ARG A 7 19.24 2.94 0.40
C ARG A 7 19.96 2.16 -0.70
N ASN A 8 19.87 0.83 -0.67
CA ASN A 8 20.50 -0.04 -1.66
C ASN A 8 19.88 0.16 -3.04
N MET A 9 18.55 0.26 -3.14
CA MET A 9 17.86 0.50 -4.39
C MET A 9 18.18 1.89 -4.96
N ARG A 10 18.19 2.94 -4.12
CA ARG A 10 18.61 4.27 -4.53
C ARG A 10 20.04 4.27 -5.10
N LYS A 11 20.98 3.64 -4.40
CA LYS A 11 22.38 3.54 -4.86
C LYS A 11 22.50 2.75 -6.16
N LYS A 12 21.78 1.62 -6.32
CA LYS A 12 21.76 0.85 -7.57
C LYS A 12 21.27 1.66 -8.76
N ARG A 13 20.37 2.63 -8.53
CA ARG A 13 19.87 3.56 -9.56
C ARG A 13 20.77 4.78 -9.77
N GLY A 14 21.87 4.92 -9.01
CA GLY A 14 22.77 6.06 -9.08
C GLY A 14 22.17 7.39 -8.61
N ILE A 15 21.06 7.35 -7.86
CA ILE A 15 20.30 8.54 -7.44
C ILE A 15 20.83 9.04 -6.09
N THR A 16 21.03 10.35 -5.97
CA THR A 16 21.38 11.03 -4.71
C THR A 16 20.15 11.17 -3.79
N LEU A 17 20.37 11.44 -2.50
CA LEU A 17 19.28 11.76 -1.57
C LEU A 17 18.49 13.01 -2.01
N LYS A 18 19.17 14.00 -2.59
CA LYS A 18 18.56 15.23 -3.09
C LYS A 18 17.62 14.94 -4.26
N GLU A 19 18.10 14.21 -5.27
CA GLU A 19 17.28 13.81 -6.43
C GLU A 19 16.09 12.94 -6.03
N LEU A 20 16.26 12.04 -5.04
CA LEU A 20 15.14 11.25 -4.53
C LEU A 20 14.11 12.13 -3.81
N ALA A 21 14.56 13.12 -3.04
CA ALA A 21 13.71 14.10 -2.39
C ALA A 21 12.89 14.92 -3.41
N GLU A 22 13.54 15.41 -4.47
CA GLU A 22 12.90 16.15 -5.56
C GLU A 22 11.84 15.29 -6.28
N LYS A 23 12.15 14.01 -6.57
CA LYS A 23 11.23 13.09 -7.24
C LYS A 23 10.02 12.68 -6.39
N THR A 24 10.19 12.62 -5.07
CA THR A 24 9.14 12.13 -4.15
C THR A 24 8.31 13.25 -3.51
N GLY A 25 8.84 14.48 -3.54
CA GLY A 25 8.30 15.59 -2.76
C GLY A 25 8.50 15.44 -1.25
N LEU A 26 9.41 14.56 -0.82
CA LEU A 26 9.78 14.35 0.59
C LEU A 26 11.01 15.18 0.94
N SER A 27 11.19 15.50 2.23
CA SER A 27 12.43 16.18 2.67
C SER A 27 13.63 15.23 2.65
N ILE A 28 14.81 15.75 2.34
CA ILE A 28 16.08 14.99 2.39
C ILE A 28 16.30 14.37 3.78
N GLY A 29 15.99 15.14 4.83
CA GLY A 29 16.11 14.67 6.21
C GLY A 29 15.23 13.47 6.50
N TYR A 30 13.97 13.51 6.05
CA TYR A 30 13.03 12.40 6.24
C TYR A 30 13.47 11.12 5.50
N ILE A 31 13.89 11.25 4.23
CA ILE A 31 14.42 10.10 3.47
C ILE A 31 15.68 9.53 4.16
N SER A 32 16.57 10.40 4.65
CA SER A 32 17.76 9.95 5.39
C SER A 32 17.41 9.23 6.69
N GLN A 33 16.36 9.65 7.40
CA GLN A 33 15.87 8.96 8.60
C GLN A 33 15.31 7.58 8.25
N ILE A 34 14.54 7.46 7.17
CA ILE A 34 14.04 6.19 6.64
C ILE A 34 15.22 5.25 6.32
N GLU A 35 16.20 5.72 5.54
CA GLU A 35 17.37 4.89 5.14
C GLU A 35 18.21 4.40 6.32
N ARG A 36 18.16 5.10 7.45
CA ARG A 36 18.84 4.71 8.71
C ARG A 36 17.96 3.92 9.65
N ASN A 37 16.72 3.59 9.26
CA ASN A 37 15.71 2.94 10.10
C ASN A 37 15.41 3.70 11.41
N LEU A 38 15.47 5.03 11.38
CA LEU A 38 15.14 5.91 12.50
C LEU A 38 13.65 6.31 12.50
N THR A 39 12.95 6.04 11.42
CA THR A 39 11.51 6.24 11.27
C THR A 39 10.95 5.25 10.27
N ASP A 40 9.72 4.82 10.49
CA ASP A 40 8.99 3.96 9.56
C ASP A 40 8.18 4.83 8.59
N PRO A 41 8.32 4.59 7.26
CA PRO A 41 7.56 5.33 6.27
C PRO A 41 6.12 4.83 6.19
N SER A 42 5.18 5.75 5.90
CA SER A 42 3.81 5.38 5.57
C SER A 42 3.71 4.56 4.29
N LEU A 43 2.61 3.83 4.09
CA LEU A 43 2.36 3.14 2.83
C LEU A 43 2.37 4.13 1.64
N SER A 44 1.82 5.33 1.83
CA SER A 44 1.89 6.40 0.84
C SER A 44 3.32 6.87 0.57
N THR A 45 4.16 6.95 1.60
CA THR A 45 5.60 7.24 1.46
C THR A 45 6.32 6.12 0.71
N LEU A 46 6.03 4.85 1.03
CA LEU A 46 6.58 3.70 0.30
C LEU A 46 6.19 3.71 -1.17
N ARG A 47 4.95 4.06 -1.50
CA ARG A 47 4.48 4.23 -2.89
C ARG A 47 5.24 5.33 -3.62
N LYS A 48 5.48 6.49 -2.97
CA LYS A 48 6.28 7.58 -3.55
C LYS A 48 7.72 7.16 -3.82
N LEU A 49 8.36 6.48 -2.85
CA LEU A 49 9.72 5.95 -3.01
C LEU A 49 9.78 4.90 -4.11
N SER A 50 8.79 4.00 -4.16
CA SER A 50 8.62 2.98 -5.18
C SER A 50 8.53 3.60 -6.59
N ALA A 51 7.67 4.60 -6.76
CA ALA A 51 7.53 5.33 -8.02
C ALA A 51 8.82 6.03 -8.44
N ALA A 52 9.48 6.73 -7.52
CA ALA A 52 10.70 7.48 -7.80
C ALA A 52 11.90 6.59 -8.13
N LEU A 53 11.94 5.39 -7.55
CA LEU A 53 12.99 4.40 -7.77
C LEU A 53 12.66 3.40 -8.88
N ASP A 54 11.44 3.46 -9.46
CA ASP A 54 10.93 2.53 -10.47
C ASP A 54 11.11 1.06 -10.04
N ILE A 55 10.64 0.77 -8.83
CA ILE A 55 10.67 -0.58 -8.23
C ILE A 55 9.34 -0.88 -7.56
N PRO A 56 8.92 -2.15 -7.55
CA PRO A 56 7.68 -2.54 -6.88
C PRO A 56 7.68 -2.21 -5.39
N THR A 57 6.56 -1.70 -4.87
CA THR A 57 6.42 -1.31 -3.47
C THR A 57 6.70 -2.48 -2.51
N TYR A 58 6.31 -3.71 -2.89
CA TYR A 58 6.53 -4.90 -2.08
C TYR A 58 8.01 -5.21 -1.79
N LEU A 59 8.93 -4.78 -2.68
CA LEU A 59 10.37 -4.98 -2.45
C LEU A 59 10.90 -4.19 -1.26
N PHE A 60 10.18 -3.17 -0.82
CA PHE A 60 10.51 -2.46 0.42
C PHE A 60 10.00 -3.17 1.67
N MET A 61 9.04 -4.06 1.53
CA MET A 61 8.36 -4.70 2.65
C MET A 61 9.13 -5.89 3.25
N GLY A 62 10.30 -6.24 2.66
CA GLY A 62 11.30 -7.14 3.29
C GLY A 62 10.81 -8.56 3.58
N GLY A 63 9.92 -9.11 2.77
CA GLY A 63 9.56 -10.53 2.86
C GLY A 63 10.54 -11.38 2.07
N GLU A 64 11.09 -12.44 2.66
CA GLU A 64 11.54 -13.59 1.88
C GLU A 64 10.34 -14.02 1.04
N SER A 65 10.49 -14.01 -0.29
CA SER A 65 9.39 -14.35 -1.18
C SER A 65 8.88 -15.74 -0.81
N SER A 66 7.65 -15.81 -0.31
CA SER A 66 7.01 -17.11 -0.15
C SER A 66 6.99 -17.76 -1.54
N THR A 67 7.56 -18.93 -1.66
CA THR A 67 7.63 -19.67 -2.92
C THR A 67 6.27 -20.23 -3.33
N GLY A 68 5.23 -20.01 -2.51
CA GLY A 68 3.89 -20.58 -2.66
C GLY A 68 2.82 -19.57 -3.07
N LEU A 69 1.69 -20.11 -3.54
CA LEU A 69 0.46 -19.36 -3.84
C LEU A 69 -0.46 -19.21 -2.62
N THR A 70 0.03 -19.55 -1.42
CA THR A 70 -0.75 -19.55 -0.18
C THR A 70 -0.12 -18.63 0.85
N THR A 71 -0.88 -17.68 1.37
CA THR A 71 -0.52 -16.92 2.57
C THR A 71 -1.05 -17.65 3.79
N ARG A 72 -0.18 -18.02 4.71
CA ARG A 72 -0.58 -18.60 6.00
C ARG A 72 -0.73 -17.50 7.03
N GLN A 73 -1.66 -17.66 7.96
CA GLN A 73 -1.90 -16.68 9.01
C GLN A 73 -0.63 -16.36 9.82
N ALA A 74 0.21 -17.37 10.09
CA ALA A 74 1.46 -17.22 10.83
C ALA A 74 2.52 -16.40 10.07
N ASP A 75 2.44 -16.39 8.72
CA ASP A 75 3.41 -15.73 7.84
C ASP A 75 2.83 -14.45 7.21
N MET A 76 1.64 -14.06 7.64
CA MET A 76 0.93 -12.91 7.08
C MET A 76 1.67 -11.62 7.40
N MET A 77 1.99 -10.85 6.37
CA MET A 77 2.59 -9.54 6.54
C MET A 77 1.58 -8.55 7.09
N ILE A 78 1.96 -7.88 8.18
CA ILE A 78 1.16 -6.82 8.79
C ILE A 78 1.89 -5.50 8.58
N LEU A 79 1.19 -4.54 7.99
CA LEU A 79 1.66 -3.16 7.86
C LEU A 79 0.95 -2.33 8.93
N SER A 80 1.69 -1.92 9.92
CA SER A 80 1.26 -0.95 10.92
C SER A 80 2.39 0.06 11.12
N GLN A 81 2.04 1.28 11.47
CA GLN A 81 3.03 2.30 11.83
C GLN A 81 2.90 2.63 13.30
N PRO A 82 4.00 2.98 13.98
CA PRO A 82 3.92 3.64 15.25
C PRO A 82 3.00 4.87 15.12
N ASN A 83 1.96 4.97 15.94
CA ASN A 83 0.94 6.03 15.91
C ASN A 83 0.02 6.03 14.67
N SER A 84 -0.06 4.93 13.91
CA SER A 84 -1.08 4.77 12.88
C SER A 84 -2.35 4.20 13.49
N ASN A 85 -3.48 4.80 13.15
CA ASN A 85 -4.80 4.35 13.57
C ASN A 85 -5.36 3.24 12.66
N ILE A 86 -4.56 2.79 11.69
CA ILE A 86 -4.93 1.73 10.77
C ILE A 86 -3.85 0.65 10.70
N ARG A 87 -4.31 -0.60 10.63
CA ARG A 87 -3.48 -1.78 10.45
C ARG A 87 -3.93 -2.54 9.22
N TYR A 88 -2.98 -2.92 8.37
CA TYR A 88 -3.24 -3.68 7.15
C TYR A 88 -2.59 -5.05 7.23
N HIS A 89 -3.37 -6.09 6.95
CA HIS A 89 -2.95 -7.47 6.83
C HIS A 89 -2.98 -7.87 5.34
N LEU A 90 -1.82 -8.20 4.78
CA LEU A 90 -1.72 -8.60 3.37
C LEU A 90 -2.14 -10.05 3.21
N LEU A 91 -3.30 -10.27 2.60
CA LEU A 91 -3.86 -11.61 2.38
C LEU A 91 -3.34 -12.24 1.09
N THR A 92 -3.09 -11.43 0.08
CA THR A 92 -2.51 -11.91 -1.19
C THR A 92 -1.03 -12.26 -0.99
N PRO A 93 -0.57 -13.43 -1.47
CA PRO A 93 0.84 -13.77 -1.46
C PRO A 93 1.68 -12.71 -2.16
N MET A 94 2.87 -12.45 -1.63
CA MET A 94 3.78 -11.49 -2.25
C MET A 94 4.22 -11.96 -3.64
N PRO A 95 4.35 -11.05 -4.61
CA PRO A 95 4.90 -11.38 -5.91
C PRO A 95 6.28 -12.03 -5.79
N ASN A 96 6.51 -13.04 -6.62
CA ASN A 96 7.80 -13.71 -6.76
C ASN A 96 8.19 -13.82 -8.23
N GLY A 97 9.38 -14.33 -8.54
CA GLY A 97 9.90 -14.41 -9.91
C GLY A 97 9.00 -15.17 -10.90
N ASN A 98 8.13 -16.05 -10.41
CA ASN A 98 7.28 -16.92 -11.22
C ASN A 98 5.81 -16.50 -11.22
N PHE A 99 5.39 -15.64 -10.27
CA PHE A 99 3.99 -15.29 -10.08
C PHE A 99 3.83 -13.86 -9.55
N VAL A 100 2.99 -13.09 -10.25
CA VAL A 100 2.56 -11.75 -9.82
C VAL A 100 1.04 -11.75 -9.75
N PRO A 101 0.46 -11.65 -8.54
CA PRO A 101 -0.98 -11.58 -8.41
C PRO A 101 -1.59 -10.40 -9.16
N GLN A 102 -2.70 -10.63 -9.86
CA GLN A 102 -3.42 -9.58 -10.58
C GLN A 102 -4.24 -8.70 -9.63
N SER A 103 -4.63 -9.23 -8.48
CA SER A 103 -5.35 -8.49 -7.45
C SER A 103 -4.59 -8.51 -6.13
N LEU A 104 -4.67 -7.41 -5.39
CA LEU A 104 -4.19 -7.30 -4.02
C LEU A 104 -5.39 -7.32 -3.09
N VAL A 105 -5.40 -8.25 -2.16
CA VAL A 105 -6.40 -8.33 -1.10
C VAL A 105 -5.74 -8.02 0.23
N ILE A 106 -6.26 -7.05 0.93
CA ILE A 106 -5.83 -6.69 2.28
C ILE A 106 -7.03 -6.70 3.22
N ARG A 107 -6.82 -7.14 4.45
CA ARG A 107 -7.75 -6.92 5.55
C ARG A 107 -7.26 -5.69 6.31
N PHE A 108 -8.16 -4.76 6.60
CA PHE A 108 -7.85 -3.56 7.37
C PHE A 108 -8.56 -3.57 8.73
N GLU A 109 -7.92 -2.92 9.69
CA GLU A 109 -8.48 -2.59 10.99
C GLU A 109 -8.27 -1.09 11.21
N LEU A 110 -9.34 -0.31 11.26
CA LEU A 110 -9.32 1.14 11.45
C LEU A 110 -9.95 1.50 12.80
N GLU A 111 -9.18 2.16 13.64
CA GLU A 111 -9.62 2.51 14.98
C GLU A 111 -10.80 3.48 14.98
N PRO A 112 -11.59 3.53 16.10
CA PRO A 112 -12.70 4.46 16.25
C PRO A 112 -12.31 5.92 16.02
N HIS A 113 -13.19 6.68 15.35
CA HIS A 113 -13.05 8.11 15.06
C HIS A 113 -11.79 8.51 14.29
N CYS A 114 -11.21 7.57 13.56
CA CYS A 114 -9.97 7.75 12.78
C CYS A 114 -10.19 7.70 11.29
N LYS A 115 -9.17 8.13 10.54
CA LYS A 115 -9.10 8.06 9.08
C LYS A 115 -7.89 7.23 8.66
N ASP A 116 -7.95 6.68 7.45
CA ASP A 116 -6.83 5.96 6.82
C ASP A 116 -5.68 6.87 6.37
N GLY A 117 -5.89 8.18 6.38
CA GLY A 117 -4.89 9.20 6.07
C GLY A 117 -5.44 10.62 6.21
N ASP A 118 -4.54 11.60 6.20
CA ASP A 118 -4.90 13.03 6.29
C ASP A 118 -5.36 13.62 4.95
N LEU A 119 -4.92 13.00 3.85
CA LEU A 119 -5.21 13.45 2.48
C LEU A 119 -5.84 12.32 1.67
N PRO A 120 -6.75 12.65 0.73
CA PRO A 120 -7.32 11.67 -0.17
C PRO A 120 -6.25 10.91 -0.94
N VAL A 121 -6.45 9.60 -1.06
CA VAL A 121 -5.60 8.70 -1.84
C VAL A 121 -6.14 8.64 -3.27
N ILE A 122 -5.22 8.53 -4.24
CA ILE A 122 -5.54 8.29 -5.65
C ILE A 122 -4.68 7.14 -6.13
N HIS A 123 -5.30 6.16 -6.76
CA HIS A 123 -4.60 5.02 -7.37
C HIS A 123 -5.31 4.52 -8.64
N PRO A 124 -4.60 3.83 -9.55
CA PRO A 124 -5.16 3.38 -10.84
C PRO A 124 -6.00 2.12 -10.76
N SER A 125 -6.09 1.51 -9.58
CA SER A 125 -6.89 0.30 -9.35
C SER A 125 -8.33 0.68 -9.05
N GLU A 126 -9.25 -0.15 -9.49
CA GLU A 126 -10.56 -0.25 -8.86
C GLU A 126 -10.36 -0.87 -7.46
N GLU A 127 -11.04 -0.34 -6.46
CA GLU A 127 -11.00 -0.83 -5.10
C GLU A 127 -12.40 -1.26 -4.66
N ILE A 128 -12.55 -2.53 -4.27
CA ILE A 128 -13.77 -3.03 -3.65
C ILE A 128 -13.55 -3.05 -2.14
N LEU A 129 -14.41 -2.37 -1.40
CA LEU A 129 -14.44 -2.39 0.06
C LEU A 129 -15.61 -3.24 0.54
N LEU A 130 -15.34 -4.19 1.43
CA LEU A 130 -16.32 -4.97 2.16
C LEU A 130 -16.11 -4.74 3.65
N LEU A 131 -17.13 -4.29 4.36
CA LEU A 131 -17.07 -4.10 5.81
C LEU A 131 -17.57 -5.34 6.55
N GLU A 132 -16.74 -5.93 7.40
CA GLU A 132 -17.07 -7.10 8.22
C GLU A 132 -17.60 -6.69 9.61
N GLN A 133 -17.08 -5.58 10.17
CA GLN A 133 -17.42 -5.12 11.52
C GLN A 133 -17.34 -3.60 11.60
N GLY A 134 -18.21 -3.00 12.41
CA GLY A 134 -18.22 -1.56 12.70
C GLY A 134 -18.96 -0.75 11.65
N GLN A 135 -18.51 0.48 11.46
CA GLN A 135 -19.01 1.44 10.47
C GLN A 135 -17.85 2.04 9.69
N LEU A 136 -18.09 2.37 8.43
CA LEU A 136 -17.10 2.97 7.56
C LEU A 136 -17.75 4.04 6.70
N ASP A 137 -17.18 5.24 6.70
CA ASP A 137 -17.52 6.31 5.76
C ASP A 137 -16.47 6.32 4.64
N VAL A 138 -16.92 6.20 3.42
CA VAL A 138 -16.10 6.26 2.20
C VAL A 138 -16.44 7.55 1.47
N LEU A 139 -15.55 8.54 1.56
CA LEU A 139 -15.65 9.80 0.83
C LEU A 139 -14.93 9.65 -0.51
N VAL A 140 -15.67 9.72 -1.61
CA VAL A 140 -15.13 9.77 -2.98
C VAL A 140 -15.47 11.13 -3.55
N GLU A 141 -14.45 11.91 -3.94
CA GLU A 141 -14.59 13.31 -4.36
C GLU A 141 -15.34 14.15 -3.31
N SER A 142 -16.64 14.37 -3.48
CA SER A 142 -17.51 15.14 -2.56
C SER A 142 -18.66 14.30 -1.97
N LYS A 143 -18.76 13.01 -2.33
CA LYS A 143 -19.85 12.14 -1.89
C LYS A 143 -19.36 11.15 -0.84
N THR A 144 -20.00 11.19 0.32
CA THR A 144 -19.78 10.20 1.38
C THR A 144 -20.82 9.09 1.29
N THR A 145 -20.34 7.84 1.31
CA THR A 145 -21.18 6.64 1.44
C THR A 145 -20.87 5.98 2.75
N ARG A 146 -21.89 5.76 3.60
CA ARG A 146 -21.73 4.99 4.85
C ARG A 146 -21.99 3.53 4.60
N LEU A 147 -21.07 2.69 5.09
CA LEU A 147 -21.20 1.24 5.13
C LEU A 147 -21.45 0.79 6.57
N ASN A 148 -22.32 -0.19 6.73
CA ASN A 148 -22.48 -0.98 7.94
C ASN A 148 -21.93 -2.40 7.69
N ALA A 149 -21.72 -3.17 8.75
CA ALA A 149 -21.23 -4.53 8.62
C ALA A 149 -22.08 -5.37 7.64
N GLY A 150 -21.43 -5.99 6.66
CA GLY A 150 -22.02 -6.73 5.56
C GLY A 150 -22.16 -5.92 4.26
N ASP A 151 -22.03 -4.59 4.31
CA ASP A 151 -22.12 -3.76 3.12
C ASP A 151 -20.83 -3.78 2.30
N THR A 152 -20.98 -3.55 0.99
CA THR A 152 -19.87 -3.39 0.04
C THR A 152 -20.02 -2.11 -0.78
N THR A 153 -18.89 -1.55 -1.20
CA THR A 153 -18.86 -0.45 -2.18
C THR A 153 -17.66 -0.59 -3.11
N VAL A 154 -17.71 0.13 -4.22
CA VAL A 154 -16.61 0.18 -5.20
C VAL A 154 -16.14 1.63 -5.33
N VAL A 155 -14.84 1.84 -5.20
CA VAL A 155 -14.16 3.07 -5.56
C VAL A 155 -13.54 2.87 -6.94
N GLN A 156 -13.95 3.69 -7.90
CA GLN A 156 -13.43 3.60 -9.27
C GLN A 156 -11.98 4.08 -9.36
N SER A 157 -11.26 3.57 -10.34
CA SER A 157 -9.87 3.94 -10.61
C SER A 157 -9.67 5.45 -10.75
N ASN A 158 -8.59 5.97 -10.19
CA ASN A 158 -8.15 7.36 -10.30
C ASN A 158 -9.10 8.41 -9.67
N LEU A 159 -10.05 8.00 -8.86
CA LEU A 159 -10.86 8.93 -8.06
C LEU A 159 -10.20 9.20 -6.70
N PRO A 160 -10.11 10.48 -6.28
CA PRO A 160 -9.64 10.82 -4.94
C PRO A 160 -10.64 10.33 -3.89
N HIS A 161 -10.17 9.62 -2.89
CA HIS A 161 -11.00 9.08 -1.82
C HIS A 161 -10.26 9.01 -0.49
N ILE A 162 -11.01 8.98 0.58
CA ILE A 162 -10.54 8.79 1.95
C ILE A 162 -11.56 7.96 2.72
N VAL A 163 -11.06 7.09 3.58
CA VAL A 163 -11.88 6.19 4.39
C VAL A 163 -11.79 6.62 5.86
N SER A 164 -12.90 6.62 6.56
CA SER A 164 -12.95 6.97 7.98
C SER A 164 -13.90 6.07 8.75
N ASN A 165 -13.56 5.82 10.00
CA ASN A 165 -14.41 5.10 10.93
C ASN A 165 -15.16 6.11 11.81
N PRO A 166 -16.45 6.34 11.60
CA PRO A 166 -17.25 7.26 12.44
C PRO A 166 -17.77 6.63 13.71
N GLY A 167 -17.62 5.31 13.88
CA GLY A 167 -18.20 4.54 14.98
C GLY A 167 -17.28 4.46 16.20
N ASP A 168 -17.82 3.85 17.26
CA ASP A 168 -17.17 3.68 18.57
C ASP A 168 -16.40 2.36 18.71
N VAL A 169 -16.44 1.51 17.67
CA VAL A 169 -15.72 0.24 17.63
C VAL A 169 -14.79 0.21 16.42
N THR A 170 -13.72 -0.58 16.48
CA THR A 170 -12.81 -0.77 15.35
C THR A 170 -13.58 -1.25 14.12
N ALA A 171 -13.43 -0.54 13.02
CA ALA A 171 -13.94 -0.99 11.72
C ALA A 171 -12.97 -2.02 11.13
N VAL A 172 -13.53 -3.16 10.76
CA VAL A 172 -12.76 -4.27 10.17
C VAL A 172 -13.37 -4.63 8.82
N GLY A 173 -12.53 -4.81 7.81
CA GLY A 173 -13.02 -5.17 6.49
C GLY A 173 -11.92 -5.60 5.55
N LEU A 174 -12.32 -5.86 4.31
CA LEU A 174 -11.44 -6.21 3.21
C LEU A 174 -11.42 -5.09 2.18
N ALA A 175 -10.23 -4.84 1.63
CA ALA A 175 -10.05 -4.03 0.45
C ALA A 175 -9.39 -4.89 -0.65
N VAL A 176 -10.00 -4.88 -1.85
CA VAL A 176 -9.52 -5.62 -3.01
C VAL A 176 -9.18 -4.62 -4.11
N PHE A 177 -7.92 -4.59 -4.51
CA PHE A 177 -7.42 -3.71 -5.57
C PHE A 177 -7.18 -4.50 -6.85
N THR A 178 -7.77 -4.03 -7.96
CA THR A 178 -7.58 -4.63 -9.29
C THR A 178 -7.37 -3.53 -10.35
N PRO A 179 -6.24 -3.55 -11.09
CA PRO A 179 -5.07 -4.40 -10.88
C PRO A 179 -4.40 -4.15 -9.53
N ALA A 180 -3.65 -5.13 -9.07
CA ALA A 180 -2.90 -5.01 -7.81
C ALA A 180 -1.92 -3.84 -7.85
N ILE A 181 -1.93 -3.02 -6.80
CA ILE A 181 -1.06 -1.84 -6.68
C ILE A 181 0.36 -2.18 -6.19
N TRP A 182 0.93 -3.26 -6.76
CA TRP A 182 2.29 -3.68 -6.45
C TRP A 182 3.36 -2.75 -7.02
N PHE A 183 3.03 -2.09 -8.16
CA PHE A 183 3.96 -1.28 -8.92
C PHE A 183 3.54 0.19 -8.92
N PRO A 184 4.49 1.12 -8.93
CA PRO A 184 4.19 2.50 -9.27
C PRO A 184 3.64 2.58 -10.70
N ASN A 185 2.88 3.63 -10.97
CA ASN A 185 2.11 3.88 -12.20
C ASN A 185 2.96 4.00 -13.49
N ASN A 186 3.83 3.05 -13.79
CA ASN A 186 4.47 3.01 -15.09
C ASN A 186 4.25 1.63 -15.70
N ARG A 187 3.34 1.58 -16.69
CA ARG A 187 3.12 0.45 -17.59
C ARG A 187 4.42 0.10 -18.32
N ARG A 188 5.25 -0.72 -17.72
CA ARG A 188 6.14 -1.57 -18.48
C ARG A 188 5.59 -2.99 -18.34
N SER A 189 4.83 -3.39 -19.38
CA SER A 189 4.52 -4.77 -19.66
C SER A 189 5.77 -5.61 -19.37
N PHE A 190 5.64 -6.63 -18.54
CA PHE A 190 6.53 -7.77 -18.58
C PHE A 190 6.38 -8.36 -20.01
N ASN A 191 7.27 -7.98 -20.89
CA ASN A 191 7.49 -8.73 -22.11
C ASN A 191 7.92 -10.13 -21.67
N ARG A 192 7.03 -11.09 -21.82
CA ARG A 192 7.42 -12.49 -21.89
C ARG A 192 8.39 -12.54 -23.07
N GLY A 193 9.68 -12.62 -22.78
CA GLY A 193 10.67 -12.96 -23.77
C GLY A 193 10.23 -14.28 -24.38
N GLY A 194 9.66 -14.22 -25.59
CA GLY A 194 9.50 -15.37 -26.43
C GLY A 194 10.89 -15.75 -26.91
N GLU A 195 11.37 -16.85 -26.43
CA GLU A 195 12.41 -17.61 -27.12
C GLU A 195 11.67 -18.52 -28.09
N THR A 196 11.92 -18.27 -29.36
CA THR A 196 11.72 -19.21 -30.48
C THR A 196 12.83 -20.24 -30.45
#